data_0d2988393ee0e8c3e99c2679acf32de8
#
_entry.id   0d2988393ee0e8c3e99c2679acf32de8
#
_cell.length_a   1.000
_cell.length_b   1.000
_cell.length_c   1.000
_cell.angle_alpha   90.00
_cell.angle_beta   90.00
_cell.angle_gamma   90.00
#
_symmetry.space_group_name_H-M   'P 1'
#
loop_
_entity.id
_entity.type
_entity.pdbx_description
1 polymer ?
#
loop_
_entity_poly.entity_id
_entity_poly.type
_entity_poly.pdbx_seq_one_letter_code
_entity_poly.pdbx_strand_id
1 'polypeptide(L)'
;MWSLARSWMLAATMASHTIFGPVLAIVPFDTEDEAVALANDTEYGLVSYVYTENLARGQRMIERPATGMMGLNVGVVSNAAAPFGGWNMSGLGREGGAEGIHEYLQTKYTLTPAPFG
;
A
#
# COMPACT_ATOMS: atom_id res chain seq x y z
N MET A 1 28.27 18.35 -19.94
CA MET A 1 27.73 18.40 -18.57
C MET A 1 26.22 18.48 -18.68
N TRP A 2 25.58 17.34 -18.98
CA TRP A 2 24.15 17.23 -19.12
C TRP A 2 23.53 17.00 -17.76
N SER A 3 22.61 17.86 -17.41
CA SER A 3 22.12 18.05 -16.07
C SER A 3 21.38 16.80 -15.54
N LEU A 4 21.97 16.18 -14.57
CA LEU A 4 21.36 15.21 -13.69
C LEU A 4 19.96 15.68 -13.17
N ALA A 5 19.79 16.99 -12.99
CA ALA A 5 18.55 17.58 -12.51
C ALA A 5 17.31 17.29 -13.38
N ARG A 6 17.44 17.15 -14.70
CA ARG A 6 16.31 16.81 -15.58
C ARG A 6 15.91 15.34 -15.51
N SER A 7 16.87 14.46 -15.28
CA SER A 7 16.59 13.03 -15.08
C SER A 7 15.85 12.76 -13.77
N TRP A 8 16.20 13.50 -12.72
CA TRP A 8 15.56 13.40 -11.40
C TRP A 8 14.08 13.84 -11.42
N MET A 9 13.80 14.92 -12.12
CA MET A 9 12.42 15.44 -12.21
C MET A 9 11.50 14.50 -13.00
N LEU A 10 12.00 13.83 -14.02
CA LEU A 10 11.24 12.84 -14.79
C LEU A 10 11.01 11.57 -13.97
N ALA A 11 12.01 11.10 -13.24
CA ALA A 11 11.90 9.92 -12.38
C ALA A 11 10.92 10.17 -11.21
N ALA A 12 10.96 11.33 -10.58
CA ALA A 12 10.03 11.70 -9.51
C ALA A 12 8.59 11.78 -10.03
N THR A 13 8.34 12.37 -11.19
CA THR A 13 7.00 12.43 -11.80
C THR A 13 6.49 11.05 -12.17
N MET A 14 7.35 10.16 -12.66
CA MET A 14 6.98 8.78 -12.99
C MET A 14 6.73 7.92 -11.75
N ALA A 15 7.44 8.16 -10.66
CA ALA A 15 7.27 7.44 -9.41
C ALA A 15 5.95 7.78 -8.69
N SER A 16 5.42 8.99 -8.89
CA SER A 16 4.13 9.41 -8.33
C SER A 16 2.91 8.94 -9.12
N HIS A 17 3.08 8.32 -10.29
CA HIS A 17 1.99 7.85 -11.14
C HIS A 17 2.09 6.35 -11.37
N THR A 18 0.95 5.68 -11.35
CA THR A 18 0.87 4.26 -11.74
C THR A 18 1.08 4.14 -13.25
N ILE A 19 2.14 3.44 -13.67
CA ILE A 19 2.46 3.20 -15.07
C ILE A 19 2.20 1.74 -15.39
N PHE A 20 1.26 1.50 -16.31
CA PHE A 20 1.02 0.17 -16.87
C PHE A 20 1.78 0.03 -18.19
N GLY A 21 2.77 -0.87 -18.24
CA GLY A 21 3.57 -1.12 -19.42
C GLY A 21 4.99 -1.59 -19.07
N PRO A 22 5.86 -1.81 -20.05
CA PRO A 22 7.23 -2.29 -19.85
C PRO A 22 8.16 -1.14 -19.41
N VAL A 23 7.76 -0.35 -18.44
CA VAL A 23 8.50 0.80 -17.90
C VAL A 23 8.65 0.63 -16.40
N LEU A 24 9.88 0.76 -15.90
CA LEU A 24 10.21 0.72 -14.49
C LEU A 24 10.85 2.07 -14.10
N ALA A 25 10.23 2.79 -13.17
CA ALA A 25 10.83 3.96 -12.56
C ALA A 25 11.76 3.52 -11.43
N ILE A 26 13.02 3.91 -11.49
CA ILE A 26 14.03 3.61 -10.47
C ILE A 26 14.47 4.94 -9.84
N VAL A 27 14.25 5.07 -8.53
CA VAL A 27 14.61 6.26 -7.76
C VAL A 27 15.60 5.84 -6.67
N PRO A 28 16.86 6.31 -6.71
CA PRO A 28 17.80 6.06 -5.64
C PRO A 28 17.45 6.89 -4.41
N PHE A 29 17.85 6.41 -3.24
CA PHE A 29 17.72 7.10 -1.96
C PHE A 29 18.94 6.81 -1.09
N ASP A 30 19.26 7.71 -0.17
CA ASP A 30 20.42 7.59 0.70
C ASP A 30 20.05 7.12 2.11
N THR A 31 18.82 7.41 2.56
CA THR A 31 18.36 7.08 3.91
C THR A 31 17.04 6.32 3.90
N GLU A 32 16.79 5.59 4.98
CA GLU A 32 15.51 4.89 5.19
C GLU A 32 14.33 5.87 5.25
N ASP A 33 14.54 7.04 5.85
CA ASP A 33 13.49 8.08 5.94
C ASP A 33 13.14 8.65 4.58
N GLU A 34 14.13 8.88 3.74
CA GLU A 34 13.93 9.32 2.35
C GLU A 34 13.17 8.26 1.54
N ALA A 35 13.57 6.99 1.67
CA ALA A 35 12.87 5.89 0.99
C ALA A 35 11.38 5.84 1.37
N VAL A 36 11.06 6.00 2.66
CA VAL A 36 9.67 6.02 3.14
C VAL A 36 8.94 7.25 2.64
N ALA A 37 9.57 8.42 2.66
CA ALA A 37 8.98 9.65 2.15
C ALA A 37 8.64 9.52 0.65
N LEU A 38 9.57 9.02 -0.16
CA LEU A 38 9.35 8.76 -1.58
C LEU A 38 8.25 7.71 -1.84
N ALA A 39 8.23 6.64 -1.05
CA ALA A 39 7.21 5.60 -1.17
C ALA A 39 5.80 6.11 -0.82
N ASN A 40 5.70 7.07 0.08
CA ASN A 40 4.43 7.66 0.51
C ASN A 40 4.02 8.91 -0.28
N ASP A 41 4.87 9.42 -1.17
CA ASP A 41 4.59 10.57 -2.02
C ASP A 41 3.72 10.17 -3.22
N THR A 42 2.55 9.64 -2.92
CA THR A 42 1.55 9.19 -3.90
C THR A 42 0.16 9.23 -3.29
N GLU A 43 -0.85 9.43 -4.12
CA GLU A 43 -2.25 9.33 -3.70
C GLU A 43 -2.76 7.87 -3.60
N TYR A 44 -1.96 6.90 -4.04
CA TYR A 44 -2.29 5.47 -4.00
C TYR A 44 -1.64 4.78 -2.80
N GLY A 45 -2.15 3.61 -2.43
CA GLY A 45 -1.63 2.83 -1.32
C GLY A 45 -2.09 1.38 -1.36
N LEU A 46 -1.86 0.67 -2.48
CA LEU A 46 -2.31 -0.71 -2.60
C LEU A 46 -1.33 -1.66 -1.91
N VAL A 47 -0.10 -1.71 -2.37
CA VAL A 47 0.91 -2.65 -1.88
C VAL A 47 2.31 -2.05 -1.95
N SER A 48 3.13 -2.35 -0.96
CA SER A 48 4.57 -2.10 -0.96
C SER A 48 5.34 -3.39 -0.78
N TYR A 49 6.51 -3.47 -1.40
CA TYR A 49 7.44 -4.58 -1.24
C TYR A 49 8.78 -4.07 -0.73
N VAL A 50 9.28 -4.72 0.29
CA VAL A 50 10.58 -4.38 0.89
C VAL A 50 11.48 -5.60 0.90
N TYR A 51 12.70 -5.42 0.45
CA TYR A 51 13.74 -6.45 0.48
C TYR A 51 14.89 -5.98 1.37
N THR A 52 15.19 -6.70 2.40
CA THR A 52 16.29 -6.39 3.33
C THR A 52 16.73 -7.62 4.11
N GLU A 53 18.02 -7.74 4.36
CA GLU A 53 18.58 -8.76 5.27
C GLU A 53 18.56 -8.29 6.74
N ASN A 54 18.34 -7.00 6.98
CA ASN A 54 18.29 -6.43 8.32
C ASN A 54 16.88 -6.54 8.89
N LEU A 55 16.71 -7.45 9.86
CA LEU A 55 15.42 -7.73 10.50
C LEU A 55 14.81 -6.48 11.16
N ALA A 56 15.60 -5.69 11.86
CA ALA A 56 15.12 -4.48 12.52
C ALA A 56 14.62 -3.43 11.51
N ARG A 57 15.28 -3.32 10.35
CA ARG A 57 14.80 -2.51 9.23
C ARG A 57 13.50 -3.08 8.69
N GLY A 58 13.43 -4.39 8.47
CA GLY A 58 12.22 -5.06 7.99
C GLY A 58 11.02 -4.73 8.87
N GLN A 59 11.15 -4.82 10.17
CA GLN A 59 10.09 -4.49 11.14
C GLN A 59 9.63 -3.03 11.01
N ARG A 60 10.56 -2.07 10.95
CA ARG A 60 10.20 -0.65 10.78
C ARG A 60 9.49 -0.38 9.45
N MET A 61 9.92 -1.07 8.39
CA MET A 61 9.34 -0.89 7.05
C MET A 61 7.97 -1.55 6.87
N ILE A 62 7.55 -2.45 7.77
CA ILE A 62 6.18 -2.99 7.77
C ILE A 62 5.16 -1.89 8.12
N GLU A 63 5.52 -0.98 9.02
CA GLU A 63 4.59 0.01 9.58
C GLU A 63 4.61 1.36 8.87
N ARG A 64 5.68 1.71 8.20
CA ARG A 64 5.93 3.08 7.71
C ARG A 64 5.33 3.39 6.33
N PRO A 65 5.36 2.51 5.33
CA PRO A 65 4.70 2.76 4.07
C PRO A 65 3.17 2.79 4.20
N ALA A 66 2.54 3.81 3.63
CA ALA A 66 1.09 4.02 3.69
C ALA A 66 0.36 3.14 2.65
N THR A 67 0.41 1.83 2.83
CA THR A 67 -0.20 0.85 1.93
C THR A 67 -1.03 -0.17 2.69
N GLY A 68 -2.09 -0.66 2.04
CA GLY A 68 -2.98 -1.65 2.63
C GLY A 68 -2.36 -3.04 2.75
N MET A 69 -1.32 -3.32 1.95
CA MET A 69 -0.60 -4.59 1.98
C MET A 69 0.91 -4.36 1.96
N MET A 70 1.65 -5.24 2.61
CA MET A 70 3.11 -5.19 2.66
C MET A 70 3.71 -6.57 2.42
N GLY A 71 4.63 -6.66 1.47
CA GLY A 71 5.47 -7.83 1.25
C GLY A 71 6.89 -7.59 1.76
N LEU A 72 7.34 -8.35 2.75
CA LEU A 72 8.71 -8.33 3.23
C LEU A 72 9.46 -9.55 2.71
N ASN A 73 10.49 -9.34 1.88
CA ASN A 73 11.29 -10.38 1.26
C ASN A 73 10.46 -11.44 0.48
N VAL A 74 9.33 -11.02 -0.05
CA VAL A 74 8.44 -11.84 -0.89
C VAL A 74 8.06 -11.07 -2.15
N GLY A 75 7.79 -11.77 -3.24
CA GLY A 75 7.42 -11.15 -4.51
C GLY A 75 5.92 -11.08 -4.77
N VAL A 76 5.11 -11.72 -3.93
CA VAL A 76 3.66 -11.78 -4.07
C VAL A 76 3.01 -11.77 -2.70
N VAL A 77 1.97 -10.95 -2.54
CA VAL A 77 1.18 -10.86 -1.29
C VAL A 77 -0.24 -11.39 -1.44
N SER A 78 -0.65 -11.76 -2.66
CA SER A 78 -1.99 -12.28 -2.91
C SER A 78 -2.17 -13.63 -2.23
N ASN A 79 -3.19 -13.71 -1.34
CA ASN A 79 -3.55 -14.93 -0.62
C ASN A 79 -5.06 -14.87 -0.34
N ALA A 80 -5.79 -15.91 -0.75
CA ALA A 80 -7.25 -15.97 -0.56
C ALA A 80 -7.71 -15.94 0.91
N ALA A 81 -6.83 -16.33 1.84
CA ALA A 81 -7.11 -16.30 3.28
C ALA A 81 -6.73 -14.97 3.96
N ALA A 82 -6.19 -14.00 3.21
CA ALA A 82 -5.78 -12.72 3.72
C ALA A 82 -6.58 -11.58 3.06
N PRO A 83 -6.83 -10.46 3.77
CA PRO A 83 -7.55 -9.33 3.20
C PRO A 83 -6.69 -8.64 2.14
N PHE A 84 -7.17 -8.60 0.92
CA PHE A 84 -6.55 -7.90 -0.21
C PHE A 84 -7.23 -6.54 -0.40
N GLY A 85 -6.48 -5.47 -0.36
CA GLY A 85 -7.00 -4.13 -0.61
C GLY A 85 -6.05 -3.04 -0.19
N GLY A 86 -6.34 -1.82 -0.60
CA GLY A 86 -5.49 -0.65 -0.44
C GLY A 86 -5.99 0.39 0.55
N TRP A 87 -5.26 1.49 0.58
CA TRP A 87 -5.60 2.73 1.25
C TRP A 87 -5.71 3.86 0.21
N ASN A 88 -6.23 4.99 0.62
CA ASN A 88 -6.32 6.20 -0.20
C ASN A 88 -7.04 5.95 -1.55
N MET A 89 -6.51 6.47 -2.64
CA MET A 89 -7.07 6.31 -3.99
C MET A 89 -6.97 4.89 -4.57
N SER A 90 -6.29 3.97 -3.88
CA SER A 90 -6.31 2.54 -4.25
C SER A 90 -7.61 1.83 -3.85
N GLY A 91 -8.54 2.55 -3.25
CA GLY A 91 -9.89 2.08 -2.96
C GLY A 91 -10.12 1.77 -1.49
N LEU A 92 -11.39 1.58 -1.18
CA LEU A 92 -11.89 1.21 0.15
C LEU A 92 -12.29 -0.26 0.13
N GLY A 93 -12.39 -0.85 1.31
CA GLY A 93 -12.81 -2.24 1.43
C GLY A 93 -11.69 -3.27 1.24
N ARG A 94 -12.09 -4.53 1.33
CA ARG A 94 -11.16 -5.67 1.22
C ARG A 94 -11.80 -6.82 0.45
N GLU A 95 -10.98 -7.53 -0.32
CA GLU A 95 -11.32 -8.81 -0.92
C GLU A 95 -10.61 -9.95 -0.18
N GLY A 96 -11.20 -11.13 -0.13
CA GLY A 96 -10.61 -12.27 0.58
C GLY A 96 -10.56 -12.10 2.09
N GLY A 97 -9.99 -13.11 2.76
CA GLY A 97 -9.97 -13.16 4.23
C GLY A 97 -11.36 -13.16 4.87
N ALA A 98 -11.41 -13.03 6.17
CA ALA A 98 -12.64 -12.85 6.92
C ALA A 98 -13.25 -11.44 6.70
N GLU A 99 -12.41 -10.47 6.39
CA GLU A 99 -12.78 -9.08 6.17
C GLU A 99 -13.60 -8.89 4.89
N GLY A 100 -13.32 -9.66 3.85
CA GLY A 100 -13.95 -9.51 2.54
C GLY A 100 -15.46 -9.72 2.56
N ILE A 101 -16.00 -10.51 3.49
CA ILE A 101 -17.45 -10.69 3.60
C ILE A 101 -18.18 -9.41 4.01
N HIS A 102 -17.51 -8.51 4.74
CA HIS A 102 -18.13 -7.27 5.23
C HIS A 102 -18.56 -6.34 4.10
N GLU A 103 -17.91 -6.41 2.95
CA GLU A 103 -18.26 -5.61 1.77
C GLU A 103 -19.61 -5.99 1.16
N TYR A 104 -20.11 -7.18 1.47
CA TYR A 104 -21.40 -7.71 0.99
C TYR A 104 -22.50 -7.64 2.05
N LEU A 105 -22.20 -7.13 3.25
CA LEU A 105 -23.13 -7.07 4.36
C LEU A 105 -23.58 -5.63 4.61
N GLN A 106 -24.84 -5.49 4.98
CA GLN A 106 -25.38 -4.23 5.45
C GLN A 106 -25.81 -4.36 6.91
N THR A 107 -25.39 -3.40 7.73
CA THR A 107 -25.78 -3.35 9.13
C THR A 107 -27.13 -2.65 9.29
N LYS A 108 -28.08 -3.32 9.93
CA LYS A 108 -29.38 -2.74 10.30
C LYS A 108 -29.49 -2.71 11.82
N TYR A 109 -29.67 -1.52 12.38
CA TYR A 109 -30.04 -1.37 13.77
C TYR A 109 -31.57 -1.36 13.89
N THR A 110 -32.10 -2.15 14.82
CA THR A 110 -33.54 -2.13 15.16
C THR A 110 -33.71 -2.01 16.67
N LEU A 111 -34.45 -1.01 17.09
CA LEU A 111 -34.87 -0.85 18.48
C LEU A 111 -36.34 -1.19 18.58
N THR A 112 -36.70 -2.11 19.47
CA THR A 112 -38.08 -2.39 19.82
C THR A 112 -38.31 -2.10 21.29
N PRO A 113 -39.50 -1.67 21.69
CA PRO A 113 -39.84 -1.63 23.11
C PRO A 113 -39.72 -3.05 23.70
N ALA A 114 -39.58 -3.13 25.02
CA ALA A 114 -39.55 -4.41 25.70
C ALA A 114 -40.76 -5.28 25.25
N PRO A 115 -40.56 -6.59 25.07
CA PRO A 115 -41.65 -7.46 24.69
C PRO A 115 -42.81 -7.28 25.67
N PHE A 116 -43.97 -7.06 25.12
CA PHE A 116 -45.19 -6.99 25.93
C PHE A 116 -45.30 -8.33 26.66
N GLY A 117 -45.23 -8.28 28.00
CA GLY A 117 -45.39 -9.46 28.86
C GLY A 117 -46.75 -10.05 28.78
#